data_2874f557cd92ee952d25c40522ba65d1
#
_entry.id   2874f557cd92ee952d25c40522ba65d1
#
_cell.length_a   1.000
_cell.length_b   1.000
_cell.length_c   1.000
_cell.angle_alpha   90.00
_cell.angle_beta   90.00
_cell.angle_gamma   90.00
#
_symmetry.space_group_name_H-M   'P 1'
#
loop_
_entity.id
_entity.type
_entity.pdbx_description
1 polymer ?
#
loop_
_entity_poly.entity_id
_entity_poly.type
_entity_poly.pdbx_seq_one_letter_code
_entity_poly.pdbx_strand_id
1 'polypeptide(L)'
;MKKRLFIMVEGEDDVRFFGRMIKPLLLPRYDSVEIVPYACIKREKVNKFLKSVSLMKNDYIFVADIDFEYSVRDKKQILYCRFSNIDGGSIVIVIREIESWYYAGITGAVAQELGIADLPSTDDLTKEDFNARIPKKFDSRIDFMFEILKSFSFETATRKNQSFHDFVSRYRIYENPEI
;
A
#
# COMPACT_ATOMS: atom_id res chain seq x y z
N MET A 1 -9.42 -15.75 20.54
CA MET A 1 -8.04 -15.20 20.49
C MET A 1 -7.92 -14.44 19.19
N LYS A 2 -7.60 -13.15 19.25
CA LYS A 2 -7.31 -12.38 18.03
C LYS A 2 -6.04 -12.95 17.39
N LYS A 3 -5.85 -12.68 16.12
CA LYS A 3 -4.66 -13.09 15.36
C LYS A 3 -3.71 -11.93 15.19
N ARG A 4 -2.46 -12.22 14.83
CA ARG A 4 -1.51 -11.22 14.34
C ARG A 4 -1.69 -11.02 12.82
N LEU A 5 -1.51 -9.79 12.34
CA LEU A 5 -1.49 -9.49 10.93
C LEU A 5 -0.09 -9.05 10.51
N PHE A 6 0.42 -9.61 9.43
CA PHE A 6 1.68 -9.19 8.81
C PHE A 6 1.38 -8.54 7.45
N ILE A 7 1.81 -7.30 7.25
CA ILE A 7 1.71 -6.61 5.97
C ILE A 7 3.10 -6.62 5.34
N MET A 8 3.26 -7.50 4.35
CA MET A 8 4.50 -7.63 3.58
C MET A 8 4.50 -6.56 2.49
N VAL A 9 5.51 -5.71 2.44
CA VAL A 9 5.59 -4.58 1.50
C VAL A 9 6.96 -4.54 0.82
N GLU A 10 7.07 -3.85 -0.32
CA GLU A 10 8.32 -3.84 -1.08
C GLU A 10 9.40 -2.99 -0.41
N GLY A 11 9.11 -1.74 -0.10
CA GLY A 11 10.11 -0.76 0.32
C GLY A 11 9.69 0.19 1.43
N GLU A 12 10.55 1.16 1.71
CA GLU A 12 10.40 2.11 2.81
C GLU A 12 9.21 3.07 2.61
N ASP A 13 8.84 3.39 1.37
CA ASP A 13 7.71 4.27 1.09
C ASP A 13 6.39 3.56 1.40
N ASP A 14 6.32 2.27 1.09
CA ASP A 14 5.20 1.42 1.52
C ASP A 14 5.14 1.31 3.04
N VAL A 15 6.28 1.06 3.70
CA VAL A 15 6.35 0.99 5.18
C VAL A 15 5.76 2.27 5.79
N ARG A 16 6.10 3.42 5.23
CA ARG A 16 5.61 4.72 5.68
C ARG A 16 4.12 4.87 5.47
N PHE A 17 3.63 4.51 4.26
CA PHE A 17 2.20 4.59 3.92
C PHE A 17 1.38 3.65 4.80
N PHE A 18 1.68 2.36 4.77
CA PHE A 18 0.95 1.36 5.53
C PHE A 18 1.04 1.58 7.04
N GLY A 19 2.20 2.05 7.52
CA GLY A 19 2.42 2.35 8.93
C GLY A 19 1.56 3.48 9.47
N ARG A 20 1.40 4.53 8.68
CA ARG A 20 0.65 5.72 9.09
C ARG A 20 -0.83 5.65 8.78
N MET A 21 -1.19 5.09 7.62
CA MET A 21 -2.55 5.16 7.12
C MET A 21 -3.34 3.87 7.39
N ILE A 22 -2.73 2.71 7.25
CA ILE A 22 -3.45 1.43 7.24
C ILE A 22 -3.36 0.71 8.60
N LYS A 23 -2.18 0.63 9.17
CA LYS A 23 -1.96 -0.06 10.45
C LYS A 23 -2.90 0.41 11.58
N PRO A 24 -3.11 1.71 11.81
CA PRO A 24 -4.03 2.17 12.87
C PRO A 24 -5.47 1.68 12.69
N LEU A 25 -5.93 1.56 11.44
CA LEU A 25 -7.30 1.13 11.11
C LEU A 25 -7.50 -0.38 11.26
N LEU A 26 -6.42 -1.16 11.16
CA LEU A 26 -6.47 -2.62 11.30
C LEU A 26 -6.16 -3.09 12.73
N LEU A 27 -5.47 -2.30 13.54
CA LEU A 27 -5.13 -2.64 14.93
C LEU A 27 -6.33 -3.08 15.79
N PRO A 28 -7.54 -2.47 15.70
CA PRO A 28 -8.69 -2.90 16.51
C PRO A 28 -9.13 -4.35 16.21
N ARG A 29 -8.76 -4.90 15.06
CA ARG A 29 -9.17 -6.23 14.58
C ARG A 29 -8.16 -7.34 14.89
N TYR A 30 -6.92 -6.96 15.27
CA TYR A 30 -5.81 -7.88 15.49
C TYR A 30 -5.13 -7.63 16.83
N ASP A 31 -4.41 -8.62 17.37
CA ASP A 31 -3.55 -8.44 18.55
C ASP A 31 -2.31 -7.58 18.25
N SER A 32 -1.79 -7.71 17.04
CA SER A 32 -0.74 -6.84 16.51
C SER A 32 -0.80 -6.77 14.98
N VAL A 33 -0.34 -5.65 14.44
CA VAL A 33 -0.15 -5.45 12.98
C VAL A 33 1.30 -5.07 12.77
N GLU A 34 2.03 -5.92 12.04
CA GLU A 34 3.45 -5.73 11.75
C GLU A 34 3.65 -5.46 10.26
N ILE A 35 4.47 -4.48 9.92
CA ILE A 35 4.84 -4.17 8.54
C ILE A 35 6.24 -4.70 8.29
N VAL A 36 6.38 -5.51 7.25
CA VAL A 36 7.62 -6.24 6.95
C VAL A 36 8.07 -5.93 5.52
N PRO A 37 9.10 -5.09 5.33
CA PRO A 37 9.68 -4.86 4.00
C PRO A 37 10.41 -6.12 3.53
N TYR A 38 10.07 -6.60 2.31
CA TYR A 38 10.63 -7.87 1.83
C TYR A 38 11.60 -7.75 0.65
N ALA A 39 11.68 -6.61 -0.02
CA ALA A 39 12.52 -6.48 -1.23
C ALA A 39 14.00 -6.84 -1.00
N CYS A 40 14.55 -6.49 0.18
CA CYS A 40 15.94 -6.80 0.56
C CYS A 40 16.07 -8.16 1.26
N ILE A 41 15.00 -8.93 1.40
CA ILE A 41 15.02 -10.24 2.05
C ILE A 41 15.21 -11.34 1.00
N LYS A 42 16.12 -12.30 1.25
CA LYS A 42 16.28 -13.45 0.36
C LYS A 42 14.98 -14.22 0.20
N ARG A 43 14.68 -14.64 -1.04
CA ARG A 43 13.44 -15.36 -1.41
C ARG A 43 13.13 -16.53 -0.46
N GLU A 44 14.13 -17.32 -0.11
CA GLU A 44 13.98 -18.48 0.77
C GLU A 44 13.53 -18.08 2.19
N LYS A 45 13.99 -16.93 2.68
CA LYS A 45 13.57 -16.41 3.99
C LYS A 45 12.13 -15.91 3.94
N VAL A 46 11.74 -15.22 2.87
CA VAL A 46 10.34 -14.81 2.66
C VAL A 46 9.43 -16.04 2.62
N ASN A 47 9.79 -17.08 1.85
CA ASN A 47 9.03 -18.32 1.79
C ASN A 47 8.88 -19.02 3.15
N LYS A 48 9.97 -19.09 3.93
CA LYS A 48 9.93 -19.64 5.29
C LYS A 48 9.04 -18.83 6.21
N PHE A 49 9.09 -17.51 6.10
CA PHE A 49 8.25 -16.59 6.88
C PHE A 49 6.76 -16.81 6.56
N LEU A 50 6.36 -16.80 5.28
CA LEU A 50 4.98 -17.03 4.85
C LEU A 50 4.47 -18.38 5.35
N LYS A 51 5.28 -19.45 5.24
CA LYS A 51 4.96 -20.77 5.77
C LYS A 51 4.73 -20.73 7.29
N SER A 52 5.59 -20.03 8.03
CA SER A 52 5.47 -19.91 9.50
C SER A 52 4.21 -19.14 9.89
N VAL A 53 3.88 -18.05 9.20
CA VAL A 53 2.66 -17.27 9.44
C VAL A 53 1.43 -18.15 9.29
N SER A 54 1.36 -18.94 8.21
CA SER A 54 0.25 -19.85 7.92
C SER A 54 0.14 -20.96 8.97
N LEU A 55 1.27 -21.58 9.35
CA LEU A 55 1.28 -22.63 10.39
C LEU A 55 0.80 -22.12 11.76
N MET A 56 1.12 -20.88 12.10
CA MET A 56 0.66 -20.22 13.32
C MET A 56 -0.77 -19.69 13.23
N LYS A 57 -1.46 -19.91 12.10
CA LYS A 57 -2.82 -19.43 11.82
C LYS A 57 -2.96 -17.90 11.96
N ASN A 58 -1.90 -17.17 11.72
CA ASN A 58 -1.91 -15.71 11.60
C ASN A 58 -2.27 -15.29 10.17
N ASP A 59 -2.68 -14.04 10.00
CA ASP A 59 -3.06 -13.50 8.71
C ASP A 59 -1.89 -12.69 8.12
N TYR A 60 -1.87 -12.56 6.80
CA TYR A 60 -0.95 -11.63 6.14
C TYR A 60 -1.58 -11.00 4.89
N ILE A 61 -1.08 -9.83 4.52
CA ILE A 61 -1.33 -9.14 3.27
C ILE A 61 0.03 -9.04 2.57
N PHE A 62 0.10 -9.49 1.32
CA PHE A 62 1.31 -9.38 0.50
C PHE A 62 1.09 -8.33 -0.57
N VAL A 63 1.73 -7.17 -0.41
CA VAL A 63 1.61 -6.02 -1.31
C VAL A 63 2.76 -6.03 -2.29
N ALA A 64 2.46 -5.87 -3.57
CA ALA A 64 3.45 -5.77 -4.63
C ALA A 64 3.00 -4.77 -5.69
N ASP A 65 3.93 -4.01 -6.22
CA ASP A 65 3.70 -3.14 -7.37
C ASP A 65 3.52 -3.97 -8.64
N ILE A 66 2.71 -3.48 -9.59
CA ILE A 66 2.51 -4.20 -10.86
C ILE A 66 3.79 -4.24 -11.71
N ASP A 67 4.70 -3.26 -11.52
CA ASP A 67 5.93 -3.08 -12.31
C ASP A 67 5.63 -2.98 -13.83
N PHE A 68 6.30 -3.82 -14.62
CA PHE A 68 6.17 -3.88 -16.09
C PHE A 68 5.13 -4.90 -16.57
N GLU A 69 4.36 -5.52 -15.68
CA GLU A 69 3.42 -6.56 -16.06
C GLU A 69 2.16 -5.98 -16.73
N TYR A 70 1.65 -6.69 -17.71
CA TYR A 70 0.49 -6.25 -18.49
C TYR A 70 -0.83 -6.32 -17.71
N SER A 71 -0.89 -7.17 -16.68
CA SER A 71 -2.10 -7.34 -15.88
C SER A 71 -1.81 -7.79 -14.45
N VAL A 72 -2.78 -7.54 -13.57
CA VAL A 72 -2.79 -8.06 -12.20
C VAL A 72 -2.65 -9.59 -12.17
N ARG A 73 -3.23 -10.29 -13.17
CA ARG A 73 -3.12 -11.74 -13.29
C ARG A 73 -1.68 -12.18 -13.56
N ASP A 74 -1.01 -11.50 -14.49
CA ASP A 74 0.37 -11.83 -14.85
C ASP A 74 1.31 -11.59 -13.67
N LYS A 75 1.15 -10.45 -12.97
CA LYS A 75 1.92 -10.18 -11.74
C LYS A 75 1.68 -11.25 -10.67
N LYS A 76 0.44 -11.65 -10.43
CA LYS A 76 0.15 -12.73 -9.48
C LYS A 76 0.80 -14.05 -9.88
N GLN A 77 0.82 -14.39 -11.17
CA GLN A 77 1.49 -15.60 -11.66
C GLN A 77 2.99 -15.57 -11.38
N ILE A 78 3.65 -14.43 -11.58
CA ILE A 78 5.07 -14.25 -11.24
C ILE A 78 5.29 -14.45 -9.73
N LEU A 79 4.43 -13.88 -8.90
CA LEU A 79 4.52 -14.04 -7.45
C LEU A 79 4.35 -15.49 -7.01
N TYR A 80 3.44 -16.25 -7.64
CA TYR A 80 3.28 -17.69 -7.39
C TYR A 80 4.54 -18.49 -7.79
N CYS A 81 5.17 -18.16 -8.91
CA CYS A 81 6.42 -18.79 -9.32
C CYS A 81 7.59 -18.43 -8.39
N ARG A 82 7.57 -17.20 -7.85
CA ARG A 82 8.62 -16.70 -6.96
C ARG A 82 8.48 -17.19 -5.52
N PHE A 83 7.25 -17.27 -5.00
CA PHE A 83 6.96 -17.59 -3.60
C PHE A 83 6.00 -18.77 -3.48
N SER A 84 6.54 -19.97 -3.22
CA SER A 84 5.80 -21.23 -3.18
C SER A 84 4.75 -21.33 -2.07
N ASN A 85 4.88 -20.51 -1.02
CA ASN A 85 3.95 -20.50 0.12
C ASN A 85 3.03 -19.27 0.14
N ILE A 86 2.93 -18.54 -0.97
CA ILE A 86 2.06 -17.36 -1.05
C ILE A 86 0.61 -17.81 -1.32
N ASP A 87 -0.33 -17.25 -0.56
CA ASP A 87 -1.76 -17.42 -0.80
C ASP A 87 -2.29 -16.30 -1.68
N GLY A 88 -2.95 -16.66 -2.78
CA GLY A 88 -3.48 -15.70 -3.73
C GLY A 88 -4.58 -14.80 -3.17
N GLY A 89 -5.29 -15.31 -2.17
CA GLY A 89 -6.25 -14.55 -1.40
C GLY A 89 -5.63 -13.39 -0.62
N SER A 90 -4.34 -13.45 -0.32
CA SER A 90 -3.63 -12.44 0.47
C SER A 90 -2.83 -11.44 -0.38
N ILE A 91 -2.79 -11.61 -1.73
CA ILE A 91 -2.02 -10.71 -2.61
C ILE A 91 -2.83 -9.46 -2.94
N VAL A 92 -2.19 -8.30 -2.77
CA VAL A 92 -2.62 -6.98 -3.22
C VAL A 92 -1.64 -6.49 -4.27
N ILE A 93 -2.13 -6.10 -5.42
CA ILE A 93 -1.31 -5.49 -6.47
C ILE A 93 -1.63 -4.00 -6.52
N VAL A 94 -0.62 -3.17 -6.30
CA VAL A 94 -0.68 -1.73 -6.50
C VAL A 94 -0.46 -1.47 -8.00
N ILE A 95 -1.40 -0.77 -8.63
CA ILE A 95 -1.25 -0.38 -10.04
C ILE A 95 -0.25 0.77 -10.11
N ARG A 96 0.74 0.61 -11.00
CA ARG A 96 1.98 1.39 -11.02
C ARG A 96 2.77 1.15 -9.73
N GLU A 97 2.82 2.11 -8.84
CA GLU A 97 3.65 2.10 -7.62
C GLU A 97 2.91 2.78 -6.47
N ILE A 98 3.37 2.59 -5.25
CA ILE A 98 2.73 3.13 -4.03
C ILE A 98 2.54 4.66 -4.08
N GLU A 99 3.36 5.38 -4.83
CA GLU A 99 3.26 6.82 -5.05
C GLU A 99 1.91 7.23 -5.64
N SER A 100 1.30 6.36 -6.46
CA SER A 100 -0.03 6.57 -7.00
C SER A 100 -1.09 6.63 -5.89
N TRP A 101 -0.93 5.83 -4.83
CA TRP A 101 -1.81 5.87 -3.66
C TRP A 101 -1.59 7.12 -2.81
N TYR A 102 -0.33 7.53 -2.60
CA TYR A 102 -0.03 8.79 -1.91
C TYR A 102 -0.75 9.96 -2.57
N TYR A 103 -0.59 10.09 -3.89
CA TYR A 103 -1.17 11.21 -4.63
C TYR A 103 -2.70 11.14 -4.71
N ALA A 104 -3.28 9.95 -4.72
CA ALA A 104 -4.72 9.75 -4.74
C ALA A 104 -5.44 10.39 -3.54
N GLY A 105 -4.81 10.39 -2.37
CA GLY A 105 -5.39 10.96 -1.15
C GLY A 105 -5.39 12.50 -1.09
N ILE A 106 -4.83 13.18 -2.08
CA ILE A 106 -4.76 14.63 -2.12
C ILE A 106 -6.11 15.18 -2.60
N THR A 107 -6.79 15.96 -1.75
CA THR A 107 -8.02 16.69 -2.13
C THR A 107 -7.69 17.92 -2.96
N GLY A 108 -8.68 18.46 -3.69
CA GLY A 108 -8.47 19.70 -4.46
C GLY A 108 -8.02 20.88 -3.59
N ALA A 109 -8.54 20.99 -2.36
CA ALA A 109 -8.10 22.02 -1.42
C ALA A 109 -6.64 21.86 -1.02
N VAL A 110 -6.21 20.64 -0.70
CA VAL A 110 -4.81 20.32 -0.35
C VAL A 110 -3.89 20.51 -1.57
N ALA A 111 -4.33 20.13 -2.76
CA ALA A 111 -3.57 20.36 -4.00
C ALA A 111 -3.29 21.86 -4.22
N GLN A 112 -4.30 22.69 -4.01
CA GLN A 112 -4.17 24.15 -4.09
C GLN A 112 -3.18 24.71 -3.04
N GLU A 113 -3.27 24.25 -1.79
CA GLU A 113 -2.37 24.64 -0.70
C GLU A 113 -0.93 24.22 -0.96
N LEU A 114 -0.73 23.01 -1.48
CA LEU A 114 0.58 22.49 -1.84
C LEU A 114 1.16 23.13 -3.12
N GLY A 115 0.31 23.73 -3.95
CA GLY A 115 0.71 24.32 -5.24
C GLY A 115 0.98 23.26 -6.32
N ILE A 116 0.19 22.17 -6.31
CA ILE A 116 0.30 21.05 -7.25
C ILE A 116 -1.01 20.84 -8.01
N ALA A 117 -0.96 20.05 -9.08
CA ALA A 117 -2.15 19.72 -9.85
C ALA A 117 -3.09 18.78 -9.07
N ASP A 118 -4.38 19.07 -9.08
CA ASP A 118 -5.40 18.12 -8.64
C ASP A 118 -5.72 17.17 -9.79
N LEU A 119 -5.30 15.90 -9.66
CA LEU A 119 -5.52 14.89 -10.69
C LEU A 119 -6.88 14.22 -10.48
N PRO A 120 -7.68 14.00 -11.54
CA PRO A 120 -8.96 13.30 -11.45
C PRO A 120 -8.79 11.79 -11.20
N SER A 121 -7.69 11.19 -11.69
CA SER A 121 -7.26 9.82 -11.45
C SER A 121 -5.76 9.77 -11.26
N THR A 122 -5.29 8.77 -10.51
CA THR A 122 -3.88 8.46 -10.29
C THR A 122 -3.51 7.03 -10.73
N ASP A 123 -4.40 6.36 -11.45
CA ASP A 123 -4.18 4.96 -11.87
C ASP A 123 -2.94 4.79 -12.76
N ASP A 124 -2.60 5.80 -13.54
CA ASP A 124 -1.42 5.79 -14.41
C ASP A 124 -0.21 6.56 -13.86
N LEU A 125 -0.31 7.08 -12.63
CA LEU A 125 0.76 7.89 -12.05
C LEU A 125 1.95 7.02 -11.66
N THR A 126 3.09 7.29 -12.30
CA THR A 126 4.37 6.62 -12.01
C THR A 126 5.14 7.34 -10.91
N LYS A 127 6.18 6.69 -10.41
CA LYS A 127 7.12 7.28 -9.46
C LYS A 127 7.84 8.51 -10.03
N GLU A 128 8.19 8.46 -11.31
CA GLU A 128 8.79 9.59 -12.04
C GLU A 128 7.82 10.76 -12.09
N ASP A 129 6.56 10.50 -12.41
CA ASP A 129 5.50 11.51 -12.42
C ASP A 129 5.29 12.13 -11.03
N PHE A 130 5.29 11.30 -9.99
CA PHE A 130 5.21 11.77 -8.61
C PHE A 130 6.39 12.68 -8.28
N ASN A 131 7.62 12.25 -8.57
CA ASN A 131 8.84 12.99 -8.29
C ASN A 131 8.88 14.35 -9.04
N ALA A 132 8.42 14.36 -10.30
CA ALA A 132 8.35 15.59 -11.10
C ALA A 132 7.35 16.62 -10.55
N ARG A 133 6.40 16.19 -9.71
CA ARG A 133 5.37 17.06 -9.10
C ARG A 133 5.73 17.56 -7.70
N ILE A 134 6.88 17.16 -7.16
CA ILE A 134 7.31 17.62 -5.83
C ILE A 134 7.58 19.14 -5.89
N PRO A 135 6.85 19.95 -5.10
CA PRO A 135 7.08 21.38 -5.05
C PRO A 135 8.48 21.71 -4.50
N LYS A 136 9.10 22.74 -5.07
CA LYS A 136 10.45 23.20 -4.67
C LYS A 136 10.55 23.64 -3.19
N LYS A 137 9.44 23.87 -2.51
CA LYS A 137 9.39 24.22 -1.08
C LYS A 137 9.71 23.05 -0.14
N PHE A 138 9.74 21.82 -0.65
CA PHE A 138 10.10 20.64 0.14
C PHE A 138 11.58 20.30 -0.06
N ASP A 139 12.28 20.07 1.04
CA ASP A 139 13.72 19.75 1.02
C ASP A 139 13.96 18.32 0.54
N SER A 140 12.98 17.44 0.67
CA SER A 140 13.09 16.06 0.24
C SER A 140 11.75 15.48 -0.22
N ARG A 141 11.84 14.39 -1.00
CA ARG A 141 10.68 13.57 -1.37
C ARG A 141 9.94 13.04 -0.13
N ILE A 142 10.69 12.67 0.90
CA ILE A 142 10.14 12.14 2.15
C ILE A 142 9.31 13.21 2.87
N ASP A 143 9.77 14.47 2.92
CA ASP A 143 9.02 15.57 3.52
C ASP A 143 7.70 15.82 2.79
N PHE A 144 7.72 15.77 1.46
CA PHE A 144 6.50 15.87 0.66
C PHE A 144 5.53 14.73 0.94
N MET A 145 6.03 13.49 1.00
CA MET A 145 5.21 12.33 1.36
C MET A 145 4.59 12.47 2.75
N PHE A 146 5.35 12.94 3.73
CA PHE A 146 4.82 13.18 5.07
C PHE A 146 3.74 14.26 5.08
N GLU A 147 3.91 15.32 4.30
CA GLU A 147 2.91 16.37 4.20
C GLU A 147 1.60 15.86 3.60
N ILE A 148 1.68 15.05 2.54
CA ILE A 148 0.50 14.38 1.97
C ILE A 148 -0.22 13.54 3.03
N LEU A 149 0.51 12.74 3.82
CA LEU A 149 -0.11 11.83 4.79
C LEU A 149 -0.80 12.57 5.96
N LYS A 150 -0.42 13.82 6.27
CA LYS A 150 -1.10 14.63 7.30
C LYS A 150 -2.54 14.95 6.95
N SER A 151 -2.83 15.15 5.68
CA SER A 151 -4.13 15.56 5.16
C SER A 151 -4.74 14.54 4.18
N PHE A 152 -4.29 13.29 4.27
CA PHE A 152 -4.72 12.21 3.37
C PHE A 152 -6.20 11.92 3.51
N SER A 153 -6.93 12.00 2.40
CA SER A 153 -8.35 11.67 2.33
C SER A 153 -8.55 10.28 1.72
N PHE A 154 -9.01 9.34 2.55
CA PHE A 154 -9.34 7.99 2.07
C PHE A 154 -10.47 8.01 1.03
N GLU A 155 -11.52 8.81 1.26
CA GLU A 155 -12.64 8.96 0.32
C GLU A 155 -12.14 9.44 -1.05
N THR A 156 -11.27 10.46 -1.04
CA THR A 156 -10.68 10.98 -2.28
C THR A 156 -9.79 9.95 -2.95
N ALA A 157 -8.95 9.23 -2.19
CA ALA A 157 -8.07 8.19 -2.70
C ALA A 157 -8.87 7.04 -3.33
N THR A 158 -9.92 6.58 -2.69
CA THR A 158 -10.82 5.53 -3.18
C THR A 158 -11.47 5.92 -4.52
N ARG A 159 -11.81 7.20 -4.70
CA ARG A 159 -12.40 7.69 -5.94
C ARG A 159 -11.37 7.87 -7.06
N LYS A 160 -10.13 8.23 -6.74
CA LYS A 160 -9.08 8.57 -7.71
C LYS A 160 -8.19 7.41 -8.11
N ASN A 161 -8.19 6.30 -7.35
CA ASN A 161 -7.30 5.17 -7.61
C ASN A 161 -8.05 3.84 -7.44
N GLN A 162 -8.16 3.09 -8.53
CA GLN A 162 -8.91 1.84 -8.57
C GLN A 162 -8.26 0.76 -7.69
N SER A 163 -6.94 0.62 -7.72
CA SER A 163 -6.26 -0.40 -6.91
C SER A 163 -6.35 -0.11 -5.40
N PHE A 164 -6.38 1.17 -5.02
CA PHE A 164 -6.65 1.58 -3.65
C PHE A 164 -8.10 1.30 -3.25
N HIS A 165 -9.06 1.60 -4.13
CA HIS A 165 -10.48 1.25 -3.94
C HIS A 165 -10.66 -0.25 -3.67
N ASP A 166 -10.04 -1.10 -4.50
CA ASP A 166 -10.14 -2.56 -4.37
C ASP A 166 -9.54 -3.05 -3.06
N PHE A 167 -8.40 -2.47 -2.65
CA PHE A 167 -7.76 -2.74 -1.37
C PHE A 167 -8.67 -2.38 -0.19
N VAL A 168 -9.17 -1.15 -0.17
CA VAL A 168 -10.03 -0.64 0.92
C VAL A 168 -11.32 -1.45 1.04
N SER A 169 -11.96 -1.78 -0.09
CA SER A 169 -13.18 -2.57 -0.15
C SER A 169 -12.95 -4.00 0.34
N ARG A 170 -11.87 -4.64 -0.13
CA ARG A 170 -11.54 -6.02 0.20
C ARG A 170 -11.24 -6.22 1.68
N TYR A 171 -10.50 -5.31 2.29
CA TYR A 171 -10.10 -5.39 3.71
C TYR A 171 -11.05 -4.63 4.63
N ARG A 172 -12.15 -4.06 4.08
CA ARG A 172 -13.18 -3.32 4.83
C ARG A 172 -12.56 -2.26 5.75
N ILE A 173 -11.67 -1.46 5.18
CA ILE A 173 -10.86 -0.51 5.95
C ILE A 173 -11.72 0.53 6.68
N TYR A 174 -12.92 0.86 6.14
CA TYR A 174 -13.87 1.80 6.76
C TYR A 174 -14.95 1.15 7.63
N GLU A 175 -15.11 -0.16 7.56
CA GLU A 175 -16.07 -0.87 8.41
C GLU A 175 -15.43 -1.08 9.78
N ASN A 176 -15.33 -0.02 10.58
CA ASN A 176 -15.08 -0.18 12.01
C ASN A 176 -16.42 -0.53 12.65
N PRO A 177 -16.57 -1.70 13.32
CA PRO A 177 -17.84 -2.10 13.92
C PRO A 177 -18.26 -1.29 15.16
N GLU A 178 -17.45 -0.30 15.57
CA GLU A 178 -17.72 0.51 16.77
C GLU A 178 -17.20 1.95 16.60
N ILE A 179 -18.02 2.82 15.99
CA ILE A 179 -18.13 4.24 16.32
C ILE A 179 -19.63 4.59 16.33
#